data_1d02809b9607c73e6885e3648ec3423a
#
_entry.id   1d02809b9607c73e6885e3648ec3423a
#
_cell.length_a   1.000
_cell.length_b   1.000
_cell.length_c   1.000
_cell.angle_alpha   90.00
_cell.angle_beta   90.00
_cell.angle_gamma   90.00
#
_symmetry.space_group_name_H-M   'P 1'
#
loop_
_entity.id
_entity.type
_entity.pdbx_description
1 polymer ?
#
loop_
_entity_poly.entity_id
_entity_poly.type
_entity_poly.pdbx_seq_one_letter_code
_entity_poly.pdbx_strand_id
1 'polypeptide(L)'
;SKGYYETITWSFSDEKINDKFKENLKNIKIINPISSELSVLRNSLYPNLIYYMEKNLNRGFADQSLFEIGPVFTSKKPGDQITVVCGVKRKQHDDNDYLGEKNLSVFDIKKDLIQSLVELGVDKDEMLIEDISPSYYHPGISGCISSKDKKILLAYFGQLHPKIIDETFGFEIFLDNLVQFKQNNKKINK
;
A
#
# COMPACT_ATOMS: atom_id res chain seq x y z
N SER A 1 -4.38 12.74 13.30
CA SER A 1 -4.88 11.42 12.89
C SER A 1 -5.62 11.56 11.56
N LYS A 2 -5.39 10.66 10.61
CA LYS A 2 -6.04 10.66 9.29
C LYS A 2 -7.22 9.67 9.25
N GLY A 3 -7.66 9.20 10.42
CA GLY A 3 -8.77 8.26 10.56
C GLY A 3 -8.45 6.82 10.17
N TYR A 4 -7.17 6.45 10.02
CA TYR A 4 -6.77 5.07 9.80
C TYR A 4 -6.65 4.31 11.12
N TYR A 5 -7.09 3.06 11.11
CA TYR A 5 -6.89 2.09 12.19
C TYR A 5 -5.68 1.21 11.85
N GLU A 6 -4.78 1.07 12.81
CA GLU A 6 -3.63 0.17 12.67
C GLU A 6 -4.09 -1.28 12.73
N THR A 7 -3.55 -2.09 11.83
CA THR A 7 -3.70 -3.54 11.84
C THR A 7 -2.33 -4.18 11.99
N ILE A 8 -2.28 -5.31 12.67
CA ILE A 8 -1.09 -6.14 12.80
C ILE A 8 -1.47 -7.53 12.31
N THR A 9 -0.97 -7.90 11.15
CA THR A 9 -1.31 -9.16 10.52
C THR A 9 -0.11 -10.10 10.45
N TRP A 10 -0.37 -11.37 10.13
CA TRP A 10 0.69 -12.37 9.97
C TRP A 10 1.56 -12.06 8.75
N SER A 11 2.85 -12.43 8.83
CA SER A 11 3.76 -12.35 7.67
C SER A 11 3.45 -13.37 6.58
N PHE A 12 2.38 -14.12 6.73
CA PHE A 12 1.89 -15.15 5.84
C PHE A 12 0.60 -14.70 5.16
N SER A 13 0.37 -15.20 3.94
CA SER A 13 -0.86 -14.95 3.20
C SER A 13 -1.27 -16.13 2.34
N ASP A 14 -2.50 -16.10 1.83
CA ASP A 14 -2.99 -17.03 0.82
C ASP A 14 -2.28 -16.81 -0.51
N GLU A 15 -1.83 -17.90 -1.15
CA GLU A 15 -1.09 -17.82 -2.41
C GLU A 15 -1.90 -17.15 -3.53
N LYS A 16 -3.22 -17.43 -3.63
CA LYS A 16 -4.07 -16.92 -4.70
C LYS A 16 -4.28 -15.40 -4.57
N ILE A 17 -4.40 -14.92 -3.33
CA ILE A 17 -4.55 -13.49 -3.09
C ILE A 17 -3.20 -12.79 -3.30
N ASN A 18 -2.12 -13.38 -2.79
CA ASN A 18 -0.76 -12.85 -2.93
C ASN A 18 -0.35 -12.73 -4.41
N ASP A 19 -0.78 -13.67 -5.26
CA ASP A 19 -0.53 -13.66 -6.71
C ASP A 19 -1.08 -12.41 -7.43
N LYS A 20 -2.12 -11.80 -6.90
CA LYS A 20 -2.69 -10.57 -7.46
C LYS A 20 -1.81 -9.34 -7.25
N PHE A 21 -0.85 -9.41 -6.32
CA PHE A 21 0.00 -8.28 -5.90
C PHE A 21 1.50 -8.50 -6.12
N LYS A 22 1.90 -9.60 -6.72
CA LYS A 22 3.33 -9.96 -6.77
C LYS A 22 4.11 -9.38 -7.96
N GLU A 23 3.44 -8.83 -8.97
CA GLU A 23 4.08 -8.47 -10.25
C GLU A 23 5.04 -9.57 -10.78
N ASN A 24 6.35 -9.32 -10.72
CA ASN A 24 7.40 -10.23 -11.18
C ASN A 24 8.02 -11.08 -10.05
N LEU A 25 7.50 -10.98 -8.82
CA LEU A 25 8.03 -11.74 -7.69
C LEU A 25 7.50 -13.17 -7.69
N LYS A 26 8.34 -14.12 -7.29
CA LYS A 26 7.93 -15.53 -7.08
C LYS A 26 7.46 -15.70 -5.64
N ASN A 27 6.38 -16.44 -5.44
CA ASN A 27 5.92 -16.80 -4.10
C ASN A 27 6.97 -17.62 -3.34
N ILE A 28 7.16 -17.25 -2.09
CA ILE A 28 8.00 -17.98 -1.15
C ILE A 28 7.07 -18.91 -0.38
N LYS A 29 6.98 -20.17 -0.82
CA LYS A 29 6.11 -21.18 -0.22
C LYS A 29 6.68 -21.69 1.09
N ILE A 30 5.79 -21.93 2.05
CA ILE A 30 6.09 -22.55 3.33
C ILE A 30 5.94 -24.06 3.17
N ILE A 31 6.92 -24.83 3.63
CA ILE A 31 6.94 -26.29 3.44
C ILE A 31 5.80 -26.96 4.21
N ASN A 32 5.55 -26.52 5.45
CA ASN A 32 4.49 -27.06 6.31
C ASN A 32 3.62 -25.92 6.83
N PRO A 33 2.71 -25.33 6.02
CA PRO A 33 1.86 -24.25 6.44
C PRO A 33 0.84 -24.72 7.49
N ILE A 34 0.51 -23.85 8.44
CA ILE A 34 -0.49 -24.12 9.47
C ILE A 34 -1.88 -24.24 8.83
N SER A 35 -2.14 -23.53 7.75
CA SER A 35 -3.37 -23.63 6.94
C SER A 35 -3.07 -23.27 5.48
N SER A 36 -3.97 -23.64 4.57
CA SER A 36 -3.87 -23.25 3.16
C SER A 36 -3.89 -21.74 2.95
N GLU A 37 -4.56 -21.00 3.83
CA GLU A 37 -4.64 -19.53 3.81
C GLU A 37 -3.34 -18.84 4.26
N LEU A 38 -2.38 -19.59 4.81
CA LEU A 38 -1.09 -19.09 5.30
C LEU A 38 0.07 -19.83 4.64
N SER A 39 -0.03 -20.05 3.33
CA SER A 39 0.85 -20.96 2.58
C SER A 39 2.09 -20.29 2.00
N VAL A 40 2.14 -18.97 1.94
CA VAL A 40 3.26 -18.20 1.39
C VAL A 40 3.65 -17.03 2.29
N LEU A 41 4.92 -16.60 2.22
CA LEU A 41 5.33 -15.32 2.77
C LEU A 41 4.77 -14.18 1.90
N ARG A 42 4.24 -13.15 2.55
CA ARG A 42 3.65 -12.01 1.86
C ARG A 42 4.69 -11.18 1.11
N ASN A 43 4.44 -10.84 -0.12
CA ASN A 43 5.25 -9.95 -0.95
C ASN A 43 4.67 -8.52 -1.02
N SER A 44 3.48 -8.31 -0.48
CA SER A 44 2.82 -7.02 -0.23
C SER A 44 2.00 -7.11 1.05
N LEU A 45 1.66 -5.99 1.64
CA LEU A 45 0.74 -5.91 2.79
C LEU A 45 -0.74 -5.93 2.34
N TYR A 46 -1.02 -5.62 1.09
CA TYR A 46 -2.38 -5.58 0.55
C TYR A 46 -3.16 -6.87 0.71
N PRO A 47 -2.62 -8.07 0.44
CA PRO A 47 -3.37 -9.32 0.60
C PRO A 47 -4.05 -9.43 1.96
N ASN A 48 -3.30 -9.14 3.02
CA ASN A 48 -3.79 -9.24 4.39
C ASN A 48 -4.79 -8.11 4.73
N LEU A 49 -4.48 -6.88 4.35
CA LEU A 49 -5.38 -5.73 4.58
C LEU A 49 -6.73 -5.93 3.88
N ILE A 50 -6.72 -6.40 2.64
CA ILE A 50 -7.94 -6.65 1.86
C ILE A 50 -8.74 -7.80 2.46
N TYR A 51 -8.09 -8.88 2.88
CA TYR A 51 -8.76 -9.98 3.55
C TYR A 51 -9.56 -9.50 4.77
N TYR A 52 -8.94 -8.68 5.63
CA TYR A 52 -9.64 -8.13 6.80
C TYR A 52 -10.69 -7.09 6.43
N MET A 53 -10.45 -6.29 5.40
CA MET A 53 -11.45 -5.34 4.89
C MET A 53 -12.70 -6.07 4.37
N GLU A 54 -12.55 -7.11 3.56
CA GLU A 54 -13.67 -7.93 3.07
C GLU A 54 -14.42 -8.61 4.23
N LYS A 55 -13.69 -9.11 5.22
CA LYS A 55 -14.29 -9.72 6.42
C LYS A 55 -15.12 -8.71 7.22
N ASN A 56 -14.69 -7.47 7.29
CA ASN A 56 -15.41 -6.39 7.95
C ASN A 56 -16.64 -5.95 7.12
N LEU A 57 -16.50 -5.89 5.78
CA LEU A 57 -17.62 -5.62 4.87
C LEU A 57 -18.74 -6.63 5.07
N ASN A 58 -18.41 -7.92 5.15
CA ASN A 58 -19.38 -9.00 5.40
C ASN A 58 -20.05 -8.90 6.77
N ARG A 59 -19.53 -8.08 7.68
CA ARG A 59 -20.11 -7.77 9.00
C ARG A 59 -20.88 -6.45 9.02
N GLY A 60 -21.02 -5.78 7.87
CA GLY A 60 -21.73 -4.52 7.74
C GLY A 60 -20.90 -3.26 7.98
N PHE A 61 -19.57 -3.36 8.14
CA PHE A 61 -18.68 -2.21 8.24
C PHE A 61 -18.23 -1.80 6.83
N ALA A 62 -18.97 -0.89 6.23
CA ALA A 62 -18.74 -0.49 4.84
C ALA A 62 -17.60 0.52 4.71
N ASP A 63 -17.57 1.52 5.58
CA ASP A 63 -16.52 2.55 5.63
C ASP A 63 -15.33 2.05 6.44
N GLN A 64 -14.18 2.00 5.80
CA GLN A 64 -12.98 1.48 6.43
C GLN A 64 -11.74 2.24 5.99
N SER A 65 -10.84 2.48 6.93
CA SER A 65 -9.51 3.02 6.71
C SER A 65 -8.54 2.23 7.56
N LEU A 66 -7.76 1.35 6.93
CA LEU A 66 -6.82 0.44 7.62
C LEU A 66 -5.40 0.74 7.17
N PHE A 67 -4.43 0.59 8.06
CA PHE A 67 -3.02 0.61 7.69
C PHE A 67 -2.22 -0.43 8.46
N GLU A 68 -1.09 -0.82 7.91
CA GLU A 68 -0.11 -1.69 8.55
C GLU A 68 1.30 -1.23 8.20
N ILE A 69 2.21 -1.38 9.16
CA ILE A 69 3.65 -1.23 8.97
C ILE A 69 4.29 -2.59 9.20
N GLY A 70 4.97 -3.13 8.21
CA GLY A 70 5.56 -4.45 8.35
C GLY A 70 6.49 -4.86 7.22
N PRO A 71 7.20 -5.98 7.41
CA PRO A 71 8.07 -6.53 6.37
C PRO A 71 7.26 -7.20 5.26
N VAL A 72 7.77 -7.05 4.03
CA VAL A 72 7.41 -7.85 2.87
C VAL A 72 8.65 -8.53 2.32
N PHE A 73 8.48 -9.72 1.74
CA PHE A 73 9.59 -10.59 1.39
C PHE A 73 9.78 -10.63 -0.13
N THR A 74 10.99 -10.30 -0.58
CA THR A 74 11.32 -10.16 -2.01
C THR A 74 12.00 -11.39 -2.59
N SER A 75 12.66 -12.20 -1.75
CA SER A 75 13.33 -13.44 -2.16
C SER A 75 13.35 -14.50 -1.04
N LYS A 76 13.81 -15.71 -1.38
CA LYS A 76 14.01 -16.80 -0.40
C LYS A 76 15.23 -16.63 0.49
N LYS A 77 16.08 -15.66 0.21
CA LYS A 77 17.30 -15.44 0.96
C LYS A 77 16.98 -14.74 2.28
N PRO A 78 17.44 -15.26 3.42
CA PRO A 78 17.27 -14.59 4.70
C PRO A 78 17.82 -13.16 4.66
N GLY A 79 17.01 -12.20 5.12
CA GLY A 79 17.36 -10.78 5.11
C GLY A 79 16.89 -10.01 3.87
N ASP A 80 16.46 -10.67 2.81
CA ASP A 80 15.88 -10.02 1.63
C ASP A 80 14.40 -9.65 1.89
N GLN A 81 14.22 -8.72 2.79
CA GLN A 81 12.93 -8.14 3.14
C GLN A 81 13.05 -6.61 3.15
N ILE A 82 11.96 -5.95 2.87
CA ILE A 82 11.84 -4.49 2.96
C ILE A 82 10.68 -4.14 3.88
N THR A 83 10.80 -3.01 4.56
CA THR A 83 9.72 -2.51 5.42
C THR A 83 8.84 -1.56 4.62
N VAL A 84 7.54 -1.84 4.62
CA VAL A 84 6.53 -1.08 3.88
C VAL A 84 5.49 -0.55 4.86
N VAL A 85 5.02 0.67 4.65
CA VAL A 85 3.76 1.17 5.20
C VAL A 85 2.72 1.03 4.11
N CYS A 86 1.66 0.30 4.38
CA CYS A 86 0.54 0.17 3.44
C CYS A 86 -0.74 0.67 4.09
N GLY A 87 -1.50 1.48 3.37
CA GLY A 87 -2.80 1.94 3.79
C GLY A 87 -3.86 1.67 2.74
N VAL A 88 -5.04 1.29 3.19
CA VAL A 88 -6.23 1.10 2.35
C VAL A 88 -7.40 1.89 2.92
N LYS A 89 -8.19 2.46 2.04
CA LYS A 89 -9.37 3.25 2.38
C LYS A 89 -10.52 2.89 1.47
N ARG A 90 -11.66 2.64 2.06
CA ARG A 90 -12.93 2.44 1.37
C ARG A 90 -13.99 3.31 2.02
N LYS A 91 -14.83 3.92 1.22
CA LYS A 91 -16.04 4.61 1.66
C LYS A 91 -17.18 4.13 0.77
N GLN A 92 -18.28 3.71 1.39
CA GLN A 92 -19.46 3.32 0.62
C GLN A 92 -20.02 4.56 -0.08
N HIS A 93 -20.36 4.40 -1.33
CA HIS A 93 -21.12 5.42 -2.07
C HIS A 93 -22.57 5.36 -1.56
N ASP A 94 -23.05 6.41 -0.93
CA ASP A 94 -24.46 6.54 -0.58
C ASP A 94 -25.12 7.51 -1.58
N ASP A 95 -25.90 6.96 -2.51
CA ASP A 95 -26.65 7.75 -3.50
C ASP A 95 -27.71 8.66 -2.84
N ASN A 96 -28.02 8.42 -1.55
CA ASN A 96 -28.98 9.17 -0.77
C ASN A 96 -28.34 10.16 0.21
N ASP A 97 -27.05 10.45 0.06
CA ASP A 97 -26.36 11.37 0.96
C ASP A 97 -26.79 12.83 0.69
N TYR A 98 -27.88 13.22 1.34
CA TYR A 98 -28.42 14.60 1.33
C TYR A 98 -27.46 15.64 1.97
N LEU A 99 -26.43 15.19 2.67
CA LEU A 99 -25.42 16.06 3.31
C LEU A 99 -24.26 16.38 2.39
N GLY A 100 -24.21 15.79 1.17
CA GLY A 100 -23.17 16.07 0.18
C GLY A 100 -21.78 15.62 0.63
N GLU A 101 -21.69 14.54 1.37
CA GLU A 101 -20.39 13.99 1.75
C GLU A 101 -19.61 13.59 0.49
N LYS A 102 -18.43 14.13 0.38
CA LYS A 102 -17.57 13.95 -0.78
C LYS A 102 -17.17 12.48 -0.93
N ASN A 103 -17.43 11.92 -2.10
CA ASN A 103 -16.96 10.58 -2.46
C ASN A 103 -15.43 10.47 -2.31
N LEU A 104 -14.98 9.33 -1.84
CA LEU A 104 -13.56 9.02 -1.75
C LEU A 104 -12.93 9.04 -3.16
N SER A 105 -11.80 9.69 -3.28
CA SER A 105 -11.08 9.85 -4.54
C SER A 105 -9.59 9.55 -4.42
N VAL A 106 -8.93 9.38 -5.55
CA VAL A 106 -7.47 9.25 -5.58
C VAL A 106 -6.76 10.47 -4.98
N PHE A 107 -7.38 11.65 -5.05
CA PHE A 107 -6.80 12.87 -4.48
C PHE A 107 -6.75 12.84 -2.96
N ASP A 108 -7.70 12.18 -2.31
CA ASP A 108 -7.72 12.04 -0.86
C ASP A 108 -6.58 11.13 -0.40
N ILE A 109 -6.36 10.01 -1.09
CA ILE A 109 -5.24 9.09 -0.84
C ILE A 109 -3.89 9.77 -1.13
N LYS A 110 -3.79 10.46 -2.26
CA LYS A 110 -2.58 11.22 -2.63
C LYS A 110 -2.25 12.27 -1.58
N LYS A 111 -3.24 13.00 -1.07
CA LYS A 111 -3.09 13.98 0.01
C LYS A 111 -2.58 13.32 1.29
N ASP A 112 -3.20 12.21 1.70
CA ASP A 112 -2.80 11.47 2.90
C ASP A 112 -1.35 10.96 2.78
N LEU A 113 -0.98 10.44 1.60
CA LEU A 113 0.37 9.95 1.30
C LEU A 113 1.41 11.08 1.33
N ILE A 114 1.18 12.17 0.59
CA ILE A 114 2.13 13.30 0.54
C ILE A 114 2.35 13.86 1.95
N GLN A 115 1.27 14.05 2.72
CA GLN A 115 1.40 14.54 4.08
C GLN A 115 2.18 13.56 4.96
N SER A 116 2.00 12.24 4.81
CA SER A 116 2.77 11.23 5.54
C SER A 116 4.25 11.28 5.19
N LEU A 117 4.59 11.43 3.90
CA LEU A 117 5.98 11.59 3.46
C LEU A 117 6.62 12.87 4.03
N VAL A 118 5.88 13.98 4.09
CA VAL A 118 6.34 15.23 4.70
C VAL A 118 6.59 15.06 6.19
N GLU A 119 5.67 14.43 6.92
CA GLU A 119 5.84 14.10 8.35
C GLU A 119 7.03 13.16 8.58
N LEU A 120 7.31 12.27 7.63
CA LEU A 120 8.52 11.44 7.60
C LEU A 120 9.77 12.21 7.14
N GLY A 121 9.68 13.52 6.87
CA GLY A 121 10.81 14.40 6.60
C GLY A 121 11.29 14.42 5.14
N VAL A 122 10.41 14.16 4.18
CA VAL A 122 10.64 14.39 2.75
C VAL A 122 10.13 15.77 2.39
N ASP A 123 10.96 16.60 1.77
CA ASP A 123 10.52 17.89 1.26
C ASP A 123 9.61 17.70 0.03
N LYS A 124 8.53 18.49 -0.06
CA LYS A 124 7.61 18.43 -1.20
C LYS A 124 8.30 18.76 -2.53
N ASP A 125 9.26 19.69 -2.50
CA ASP A 125 9.99 20.10 -3.68
C ASP A 125 10.95 19.04 -4.20
N GLU A 126 11.22 17.99 -3.41
CA GLU A 126 12.04 16.85 -3.79
C GLU A 126 11.22 15.65 -4.30
N MET A 127 9.89 15.75 -4.27
CA MET A 127 8.99 14.72 -4.77
C MET A 127 8.67 14.93 -6.24
N LEU A 128 8.79 13.88 -7.03
CA LEU A 128 8.28 13.79 -8.39
C LEU A 128 7.10 12.82 -8.41
N ILE A 129 5.99 13.23 -9.04
CA ILE A 129 4.79 12.42 -9.18
C ILE A 129 4.66 12.01 -10.64
N GLU A 130 4.50 10.70 -10.89
CA GLU A 130 4.38 10.14 -12.23
C GLU A 130 3.19 9.17 -12.28
N ASP A 131 2.58 9.02 -13.47
CA ASP A 131 1.44 8.13 -13.73
C ASP A 131 1.92 6.70 -14.04
N ILE A 132 2.82 6.18 -13.18
CA ILE A 132 3.38 4.83 -13.29
C ILE A 132 3.02 4.07 -12.03
N SER A 133 2.42 2.91 -12.19
CA SER A 133 2.01 2.07 -11.06
C SER A 133 2.01 0.59 -11.41
N PRO A 134 2.13 -0.30 -10.42
CA PRO A 134 1.94 -1.74 -10.59
C PRO A 134 0.56 -2.12 -11.14
N SER A 135 0.48 -3.29 -11.76
CA SER A 135 -0.74 -3.78 -12.44
C SER A 135 -1.93 -4.05 -11.51
N TYR A 136 -1.70 -4.13 -10.22
CA TYR A 136 -2.75 -4.26 -9.20
C TYR A 136 -3.44 -2.92 -8.86
N TYR A 137 -2.98 -1.81 -9.39
CA TYR A 137 -3.71 -0.55 -9.39
C TYR A 137 -4.50 -0.33 -10.68
N HIS A 138 -5.48 0.53 -10.61
CA HIS A 138 -6.24 0.97 -11.79
C HIS A 138 -5.34 1.85 -12.69
N PRO A 139 -5.20 1.52 -14.00
CA PRO A 139 -4.19 2.15 -14.86
C PRO A 139 -4.36 3.66 -15.09
N GLY A 140 -5.57 4.20 -14.87
CA GLY A 140 -5.86 5.63 -15.07
C GLY A 140 -6.08 6.41 -13.78
N ILE A 141 -6.05 5.73 -12.60
CA ILE A 141 -6.37 6.35 -11.30
C ILE A 141 -5.31 5.94 -10.28
N SER A 142 -4.05 6.03 -10.66
CA SER A 142 -2.93 5.65 -9.81
C SER A 142 -1.63 6.33 -10.26
N GLY A 143 -0.61 6.23 -9.45
CA GLY A 143 0.70 6.78 -9.75
C GLY A 143 1.74 6.42 -8.70
N CYS A 144 2.94 6.95 -8.88
CA CYS A 144 4.02 6.83 -7.91
C CYS A 144 4.56 8.20 -7.48
N ILE A 145 5.26 8.18 -6.37
CA ILE A 145 6.09 9.28 -5.90
C ILE A 145 7.53 8.78 -5.84
N SER A 146 8.42 9.46 -6.56
CA SER A 146 9.85 9.18 -6.58
C SER A 146 10.67 10.40 -6.18
N SER A 147 11.96 10.21 -5.97
CA SER A 147 12.91 11.32 -5.86
C SER A 147 12.94 12.12 -7.18
N LYS A 148 13.25 13.42 -7.10
CA LYS A 148 13.27 14.33 -8.26
C LYS A 148 14.21 13.87 -9.39
N ASP A 149 15.28 13.15 -9.05
CA ASP A 149 16.22 12.55 -10.00
C ASP A 149 15.74 11.18 -10.54
N LYS A 150 14.52 10.73 -10.17
CA LYS A 150 13.88 9.46 -10.56
C LYS A 150 14.64 8.19 -10.13
N LYS A 151 15.64 8.29 -9.26
CA LYS A 151 16.46 7.14 -8.89
C LYS A 151 15.87 6.31 -7.76
N ILE A 152 15.06 6.94 -6.90
CA ILE A 152 14.52 6.31 -5.70
C ILE A 152 13.00 6.41 -5.71
N LEU A 153 12.34 5.27 -5.83
CA LEU A 153 10.90 5.15 -5.65
C LEU A 153 10.56 5.25 -4.17
N LEU A 154 9.69 6.18 -3.81
CA LEU A 154 9.27 6.40 -2.41
C LEU A 154 7.94 5.73 -2.09
N ALA A 155 6.98 5.80 -3.02
CA ALA A 155 5.64 5.29 -2.79
C ALA A 155 4.86 5.01 -4.07
N TYR A 156 3.86 4.13 -3.97
CA TYR A 156 2.76 4.00 -4.92
C TYR A 156 1.45 4.45 -4.27
N PHE A 157 0.48 4.89 -5.08
CA PHE A 157 -0.87 5.23 -4.64
C PHE A 157 -1.88 5.09 -5.76
N GLY A 158 -3.14 4.90 -5.42
CA GLY A 158 -4.22 4.89 -6.39
C GLY A 158 -5.43 4.07 -5.97
N GLN A 159 -6.37 3.95 -6.88
CA GLN A 159 -7.44 2.97 -6.77
C GLN A 159 -6.89 1.57 -7.03
N LEU A 160 -7.21 0.62 -6.19
CA LEU A 160 -6.90 -0.79 -6.48
C LEU A 160 -7.74 -1.26 -7.68
N HIS A 161 -7.17 -2.20 -8.45
CA HIS A 161 -7.84 -2.66 -9.65
C HIS A 161 -9.19 -3.31 -9.31
N PRO A 162 -10.32 -2.96 -9.98
CA PRO A 162 -11.66 -3.47 -9.66
C PRO A 162 -11.79 -5.00 -9.70
N LYS A 163 -10.95 -5.69 -10.49
CA LYS A 163 -10.86 -7.16 -10.47
C LYS A 163 -10.32 -7.75 -9.17
N ILE A 164 -9.70 -6.95 -8.31
CA ILE A 164 -9.17 -7.35 -7.02
C ILE A 164 -10.17 -6.99 -5.94
N ILE A 165 -10.51 -5.72 -5.84
CA ILE A 165 -11.50 -5.18 -4.91
C ILE A 165 -12.01 -3.84 -5.47
N ASP A 166 -13.32 -3.64 -5.44
CA ASP A 166 -13.93 -2.42 -5.95
C ASP A 166 -13.94 -1.28 -4.92
N GLU A 167 -14.05 -0.04 -5.40
CA GLU A 167 -14.19 1.19 -4.58
C GLU A 167 -13.13 1.34 -3.48
N THR A 168 -11.98 0.72 -3.63
CA THR A 168 -10.91 0.73 -2.64
C THR A 168 -9.70 1.47 -3.18
N PHE A 169 -9.20 2.40 -2.37
CA PHE A 169 -8.00 3.16 -2.66
C PHE A 169 -6.90 2.78 -1.67
N GLY A 170 -5.65 2.86 -2.11
CA GLY A 170 -4.53 2.52 -1.24
C GLY A 170 -3.24 3.24 -1.59
N PHE A 171 -2.28 3.11 -0.69
CA PHE A 171 -0.90 3.55 -0.91
C PHE A 171 0.08 2.57 -0.26
N GLU A 172 1.30 2.56 -0.76
CA GLU A 172 2.44 1.84 -0.21
C GLU A 172 3.63 2.79 -0.12
N ILE A 173 4.28 2.89 1.05
CA ILE A 173 5.51 3.67 1.27
C ILE A 173 6.65 2.70 1.54
N PHE A 174 7.74 2.80 0.79
CA PHE A 174 8.93 1.97 0.93
C PHE A 174 9.92 2.63 1.92
N LEU A 175 9.88 2.22 3.19
CA LEU A 175 10.67 2.88 4.25
C LEU A 175 12.17 2.73 4.05
N ASP A 176 12.64 1.60 3.53
CA ASP A 176 14.06 1.38 3.25
C ASP A 176 14.56 2.35 2.17
N ASN A 177 13.76 2.58 1.13
CA ASN A 177 14.05 3.56 0.09
C ASN A 177 14.06 4.99 0.65
N LEU A 178 13.17 5.28 1.60
CA LEU A 178 13.10 6.58 2.27
C LEU A 178 14.37 6.85 3.10
N VAL A 179 14.89 5.84 3.78
CA VAL A 179 16.16 5.93 4.51
C VAL A 179 17.32 6.23 3.55
N GLN A 180 17.38 5.51 2.43
CA GLN A 180 18.38 5.74 1.38
C GLN A 180 18.29 7.17 0.80
N PHE A 181 17.09 7.63 0.51
CA PHE A 181 16.83 8.98 0.02
C PHE A 181 17.37 10.06 0.97
N LYS A 182 17.08 9.95 2.26
CA LYS A 182 17.56 10.88 3.28
C LYS A 182 19.09 10.86 3.45
N GLN A 183 19.72 9.69 3.31
CA GLN A 183 21.18 9.57 3.37
C GLN A 183 21.86 10.26 2.20
N ASN A 184 21.27 10.14 0.98
CA ASN A 184 21.81 10.79 -0.22
C ASN A 184 21.72 12.31 -0.10
N ASN A 185 20.58 12.85 0.36
CA ASN A 185 20.42 14.29 0.51
C ASN A 185 21.36 14.90 1.57
N LYS A 186 21.67 14.19 2.65
CA LYS A 186 22.67 14.63 3.64
C LYS A 186 24.10 14.69 3.08
N LYS A 187 24.43 13.91 2.04
CA LYS A 187 25.75 13.94 1.39
C LYS A 187 25.87 15.10 0.39
N ILE A 188 24.79 15.54 -0.20
CA ILE A 188 24.78 16.64 -1.19
C ILE A 188 24.89 18.01 -0.48
N ASN A 189 24.38 18.11 0.74
CA ASN A 189 24.35 19.34 1.54
C ASN A 189 25.60 19.50 2.47
N LYS A 190 26.62 18.70 2.30
CA LYS A 190 27.96 18.84 2.89
C LYS A 190 29.00 19.21 1.84
#